data_6c3e7964e0cfd433ec02ab9b75026460
#
_entry.id   6c3e7964e0cfd433ec02ab9b75026460
#
_cell.length_a   1.000
_cell.length_b   1.000
_cell.length_c   1.000
_cell.angle_alpha   90.00
_cell.angle_beta   90.00
_cell.angle_gamma   90.00
#
_symmetry.space_group_name_H-M   'P 1'
#
loop_
_entity.id
_entity.type
_entity.pdbx_description
1 polymer ?
#
loop_
_entity_poly.entity_id
_entity_poly.type
_entity_poly.pdbx_seq_one_letter_code
_entity_poly.pdbx_strand_id
1 'polypeptide(L)'
;MNNAVRGSLPTLAILVGASVWGLIWYPLRILASLGVTGTLASALTSLVAFLFVIVARHRTIATLRWHWVLPGIAVTAGVTNLGFVWGTIHGEVLRVMLLFYLTPAWTAIYAHFLLRERLTWAGAGLAALSIGGAMLMLWSPTLGLPLPATPAEWAGLAAGLSFAMSNVLVIKASRELPEMRAEMRTATLFGGAAVFGAIASLFEGIPAAPAGGHLGTAVLIIVAIGVTMASNNLLVQYGLARVPANRASIIMLFEIVITALSAWVFANELPSAREWAGGACIVLATLLSSRVHRAAPAPDKPGDGRDAARAMV
;
A
#
# COMPACT_ATOMS: atom_id res chain seq x y z
N MET A 1 5.65 -26.33 -15.05
CA MET A 1 5.89 -25.36 -13.96
C MET A 1 5.24 -25.92 -12.70
N ASN A 2 6.03 -26.27 -11.67
CA ASN A 2 5.57 -26.97 -10.47
C ASN A 2 4.46 -26.20 -9.73
N ASN A 3 3.45 -26.92 -9.19
CA ASN A 3 2.34 -26.36 -8.41
C ASN A 3 2.81 -25.50 -7.22
N ALA A 4 3.98 -25.77 -6.66
CA ALA A 4 4.60 -24.98 -5.60
C ALA A 4 5.00 -23.57 -6.08
N VAL A 5 5.47 -23.42 -7.31
CA VAL A 5 5.84 -22.11 -7.90
C VAL A 5 4.60 -21.27 -8.20
N ARG A 6 3.50 -21.88 -8.66
CA ARG A 6 2.22 -21.17 -8.87
C ARG A 6 1.62 -20.63 -7.57
N GLY A 7 1.83 -21.30 -6.44
CA GLY A 7 1.34 -20.85 -5.12
C GLY A 7 2.16 -19.72 -4.51
N SER A 8 3.41 -19.50 -4.91
CA SER A 8 4.28 -18.44 -4.38
C SER A 8 4.23 -17.12 -5.18
N LEU A 9 3.83 -17.16 -6.45
CA LEU A 9 3.80 -15.99 -7.33
C LEU A 9 3.00 -14.79 -6.77
N PRO A 10 1.78 -14.96 -6.20
CA PRO A 10 1.05 -13.83 -5.63
C PRO A 10 1.77 -13.20 -4.44
N THR A 11 2.39 -14.01 -3.59
CA THR A 11 3.19 -13.53 -2.45
C THR A 11 4.43 -12.77 -2.93
N LEU A 12 5.12 -13.30 -3.94
CA LEU A 12 6.28 -12.65 -4.54
C LEU A 12 5.90 -11.31 -5.20
N ALA A 13 4.73 -11.24 -5.84
CA ALA A 13 4.22 -10.00 -6.44
C ALA A 13 4.03 -8.89 -5.39
N ILE A 14 3.49 -9.23 -4.20
CA ILE A 14 3.36 -8.26 -3.11
C ILE A 14 4.74 -7.88 -2.56
N LEU A 15 5.65 -8.85 -2.41
CA LEU A 15 6.99 -8.61 -1.88
C LEU A 15 7.81 -7.69 -2.79
N VAL A 16 7.80 -7.96 -4.11
CA VAL A 16 8.43 -7.09 -5.10
C VAL A 16 7.79 -5.71 -5.08
N GLY A 17 6.46 -5.66 -4.99
CA GLY A 17 5.72 -4.41 -4.87
C GLY A 17 6.12 -3.59 -3.67
N ALA A 18 6.20 -4.20 -2.50
CA ALA A 18 6.68 -3.58 -1.28
C ALA A 18 8.13 -3.08 -1.42
N SER A 19 8.98 -3.86 -2.10
CA SER A 19 10.38 -3.45 -2.35
C SER A 19 10.46 -2.20 -3.24
N VAL A 20 9.64 -2.11 -4.28
CA VAL A 20 9.56 -0.90 -5.13
C VAL A 20 9.09 0.31 -4.32
N TRP A 21 8.06 0.13 -3.47
CA TRP A 21 7.61 1.21 -2.58
C TRP A 21 8.72 1.67 -1.62
N GLY A 22 9.49 0.75 -1.06
CA GLY A 22 10.62 1.06 -0.19
C GLY A 22 11.78 1.79 -0.87
N LEU A 23 11.83 1.79 -2.21
CA LEU A 23 12.85 2.50 -3.00
C LEU A 23 12.38 3.86 -3.52
N ILE A 24 11.06 4.14 -3.50
CA ILE A 24 10.49 5.33 -4.17
C ILE A 24 10.92 6.66 -3.54
N TRP A 25 11.35 6.65 -2.28
CA TRP A 25 11.83 7.85 -1.59
C TRP A 25 13.03 8.49 -2.30
N TYR A 26 13.92 7.67 -2.90
CA TYR A 26 15.14 8.17 -3.51
C TYR A 26 14.87 9.04 -4.76
N PRO A 27 14.11 8.59 -5.79
CA PRO A 27 13.75 9.48 -6.90
C PRO A 27 12.86 10.66 -6.47
N LEU A 28 12.04 10.55 -5.43
CA LEU A 28 11.32 11.68 -4.86
C LEU A 28 12.26 12.69 -4.20
N ARG A 29 13.35 12.25 -3.55
CA ARG A 29 14.39 13.13 -2.99
C ARG A 29 15.13 13.89 -4.09
N ILE A 30 15.41 13.23 -5.22
CA ILE A 30 15.99 13.91 -6.40
C ILE A 30 14.99 14.94 -6.94
N LEU A 31 13.71 14.61 -7.06
CA LEU A 31 12.68 15.52 -7.53
C LEU A 31 12.55 16.74 -6.60
N ALA A 32 12.63 16.53 -5.29
CA ALA A 32 12.63 17.59 -4.30
C ALA A 32 13.83 18.54 -4.46
N SER A 33 15.03 18.03 -4.76
CA SER A 33 16.22 18.87 -5.03
C SER A 33 16.08 19.73 -6.29
N LEU A 34 15.16 19.37 -7.19
CA LEU A 34 14.80 20.15 -8.37
C LEU A 34 13.68 21.18 -8.11
N GLY A 35 13.21 21.30 -6.86
CA GLY A 35 12.17 22.25 -6.47
C GLY A 35 10.73 21.75 -6.59
N VAL A 36 10.51 20.48 -6.93
CA VAL A 36 9.17 19.88 -6.96
C VAL A 36 8.98 19.00 -5.73
N THR A 37 8.26 19.50 -4.74
CA THR A 37 8.13 18.84 -3.42
C THR A 37 6.68 18.61 -3.05
N GLY A 38 6.48 17.81 -1.99
CA GLY A 38 5.25 17.75 -1.23
C GLY A 38 4.05 17.24 -2.00
N THR A 39 2.92 17.86 -1.75
CA THR A 39 1.62 17.50 -2.31
C THR A 39 1.57 17.66 -3.81
N LEU A 40 2.29 18.65 -4.39
CA LEU A 40 2.39 18.82 -5.85
C LEU A 40 3.11 17.65 -6.52
N ALA A 41 4.27 17.21 -5.98
CA ALA A 41 5.00 16.05 -6.50
C ALA A 41 4.11 14.80 -6.48
N SER A 42 3.38 14.60 -5.38
CA SER A 42 2.45 13.49 -5.23
C SER A 42 1.27 13.57 -6.20
N ALA A 43 0.69 14.75 -6.40
CA ALA A 43 -0.40 14.97 -7.36
C ALA A 43 0.05 14.67 -8.79
N LEU A 44 1.21 15.20 -9.21
CA LEU A 44 1.73 15.03 -10.56
C LEU A 44 2.12 13.59 -10.86
N THR A 45 2.81 12.90 -9.95
CA THR A 45 3.17 11.49 -10.13
C THR A 45 1.94 10.58 -10.16
N SER A 46 0.93 10.86 -9.31
CA SER A 46 -0.35 10.15 -9.33
C SER A 46 -1.16 10.43 -10.60
N LEU A 47 -1.15 11.66 -11.10
CA LEU A 47 -1.79 12.02 -12.37
C LEU A 47 -1.15 11.28 -13.54
N VAL A 48 0.18 11.21 -13.60
CA VAL A 48 0.89 10.44 -14.63
C VAL A 48 0.54 8.96 -14.52
N ALA A 49 0.52 8.39 -13.31
CA ALA A 49 0.12 7.00 -13.10
C ALA A 49 -1.31 6.74 -13.57
N PHE A 50 -2.25 7.64 -13.27
CA PHE A 50 -3.63 7.58 -13.75
C PHE A 50 -3.70 7.62 -15.28
N LEU A 51 -3.07 8.61 -15.90
CA LEU A 51 -3.07 8.78 -17.36
C LEU A 51 -2.41 7.60 -18.07
N PHE A 52 -1.31 7.07 -17.53
CA PHE A 52 -0.64 5.89 -18.06
C PHE A 52 -1.59 4.68 -18.12
N VAL A 53 -2.34 4.42 -17.04
CA VAL A 53 -3.30 3.30 -17.02
C VAL A 53 -4.45 3.56 -18.00
N ILE A 54 -4.99 4.79 -18.06
CA ILE A 54 -6.07 5.15 -18.98
C ILE A 54 -5.62 4.94 -20.43
N VAL A 55 -4.46 5.46 -20.81
CA VAL A 55 -3.94 5.36 -22.19
C VAL A 55 -3.59 3.92 -22.55
N ALA A 56 -2.81 3.24 -21.69
CA ALA A 56 -2.34 1.87 -21.95
C ALA A 56 -3.50 0.85 -21.97
N ARG A 57 -4.61 1.12 -21.27
CA ARG A 57 -5.74 0.19 -21.08
C ARG A 57 -7.09 0.83 -21.41
N HIS A 58 -7.13 1.79 -22.33
CA HIS A 58 -8.34 2.55 -22.68
C HIS A 58 -9.55 1.65 -23.01
N ARG A 59 -9.35 0.55 -23.73
CA ARG A 59 -10.43 -0.40 -24.08
C ARG A 59 -11.03 -1.07 -22.82
N THR A 60 -10.21 -1.39 -21.84
CA THR A 60 -10.65 -1.98 -20.57
C THR A 60 -11.38 -0.94 -19.72
N ILE A 61 -10.85 0.29 -19.68
CA ILE A 61 -11.45 1.39 -18.91
C ILE A 61 -12.79 1.82 -19.52
N ALA A 62 -12.92 1.78 -20.85
CA ALA A 62 -14.18 2.10 -21.55
C ALA A 62 -15.35 1.15 -21.18
N THR A 63 -15.07 -0.03 -20.64
CA THR A 63 -16.07 -0.98 -20.14
C THR A 63 -16.41 -0.79 -18.66
N LEU A 64 -15.88 0.27 -18.01
CA LEU A 64 -16.12 0.57 -16.61
C LEU A 64 -17.60 0.77 -16.34
N ARG A 65 -18.16 -0.04 -15.43
CA ARG A 65 -19.49 0.16 -14.89
C ARG A 65 -19.41 0.80 -13.52
N TRP A 66 -20.32 1.74 -13.26
CA TRP A 66 -20.39 2.37 -11.95
C TRP A 66 -20.68 1.33 -10.86
N HIS A 67 -19.91 1.39 -9.79
CA HIS A 67 -20.14 0.61 -8.57
C HIS A 67 -19.67 1.43 -7.36
N TRP A 68 -20.38 1.33 -6.24
CA TRP A 68 -20.09 2.12 -5.02
C TRP A 68 -18.67 1.92 -4.48
N VAL A 69 -18.02 0.80 -4.78
CA VAL A 69 -16.64 0.50 -4.36
C VAL A 69 -15.61 1.43 -5.01
N LEU A 70 -15.92 1.96 -6.21
CA LEU A 70 -15.00 2.86 -6.93
C LEU A 70 -14.77 4.18 -6.19
N PRO A 71 -15.83 4.96 -5.84
CA PRO A 71 -15.61 6.14 -5.01
C PRO A 71 -15.00 5.80 -3.65
N GLY A 72 -15.31 4.63 -3.08
CA GLY A 72 -14.66 4.16 -1.87
C GLY A 72 -13.14 4.02 -2.03
N ILE A 73 -12.68 3.39 -3.11
CA ILE A 73 -11.25 3.28 -3.44
C ILE A 73 -10.63 4.66 -3.72
N ALA A 74 -11.30 5.54 -4.49
CA ALA A 74 -10.79 6.87 -4.82
C ALA A 74 -10.61 7.73 -3.57
N VAL A 75 -11.62 7.79 -2.71
CA VAL A 75 -11.58 8.59 -1.47
C VAL A 75 -10.53 8.05 -0.51
N THR A 76 -10.53 6.73 -0.27
CA THR A 76 -9.54 6.14 0.67
C THR A 76 -8.11 6.28 0.16
N ALA A 77 -7.86 6.12 -1.14
CA ALA A 77 -6.55 6.38 -1.73
C ALA A 77 -6.16 7.86 -1.66
N GLY A 78 -7.11 8.77 -1.92
CA GLY A 78 -6.92 10.20 -1.79
C GLY A 78 -6.57 10.63 -0.37
N VAL A 79 -7.33 10.17 0.63
CA VAL A 79 -7.05 10.45 2.04
C VAL A 79 -5.72 9.84 2.48
N THR A 80 -5.39 8.63 2.01
CA THR A 80 -4.07 8.01 2.28
C THR A 80 -2.95 8.90 1.79
N ASN A 81 -3.01 9.30 0.52
CA ASN A 81 -1.99 10.10 -0.12
C ASN A 81 -1.85 11.47 0.56
N LEU A 82 -2.96 12.20 0.70
CA LEU A 82 -2.99 13.50 1.35
C LEU A 82 -2.50 13.43 2.80
N GLY A 83 -3.06 12.51 3.60
CA GLY A 83 -2.75 12.42 5.02
C GLY A 83 -1.29 12.03 5.27
N PHE A 84 -0.72 11.13 4.46
CA PHE A 84 0.67 10.74 4.55
C PHE A 84 1.62 11.88 4.15
N VAL A 85 1.42 12.46 2.96
CA VAL A 85 2.29 13.52 2.44
C VAL A 85 2.18 14.77 3.30
N TRP A 86 0.97 15.25 3.60
CA TRP A 86 0.76 16.43 4.43
C TRP A 86 1.29 16.22 5.85
N GLY A 87 1.02 15.04 6.44
CA GLY A 87 1.50 14.71 7.77
C GLY A 87 3.02 14.71 7.87
N THR A 88 3.73 14.16 6.87
CA THR A 88 5.20 14.11 6.85
C THR A 88 5.84 15.47 6.58
N ILE A 89 5.14 16.41 5.96
CA ILE A 89 5.63 17.78 5.74
C ILE A 89 5.46 18.65 7.00
N HIS A 90 4.32 18.50 7.71
CA HIS A 90 3.94 19.41 8.81
C HIS A 90 4.17 18.81 10.21
N GLY A 91 4.65 17.55 10.31
CA GLY A 91 4.89 16.86 11.56
C GLY A 91 6.24 16.17 11.61
N GLU A 92 6.47 15.50 12.74
CA GLU A 92 7.63 14.64 12.90
C GLU A 92 7.46 13.37 12.08
N VAL A 93 8.27 13.20 11.04
CA VAL A 93 8.15 12.12 10.03
C VAL A 93 8.05 10.75 10.70
N LEU A 94 8.92 10.46 11.68
CA LEU A 94 8.93 9.17 12.36
C LEU A 94 7.61 8.88 13.08
N ARG A 95 7.00 9.87 13.74
CA ARG A 95 5.71 9.70 14.42
C ARG A 95 4.58 9.46 13.44
N VAL A 96 4.54 10.21 12.34
CA VAL A 96 3.55 10.04 11.28
C VAL A 96 3.65 8.64 10.67
N MET A 97 4.88 8.18 10.38
CA MET A 97 5.12 6.83 9.85
C MET A 97 4.75 5.73 10.86
N LEU A 98 5.08 5.88 12.15
CA LEU A 98 4.68 4.92 13.18
C LEU A 98 3.16 4.71 13.21
N LEU A 99 2.41 5.80 13.16
CA LEU A 99 0.94 5.76 13.16
C LEU A 99 0.38 5.20 11.85
N PHE A 100 1.00 5.51 10.72
CA PHE A 100 0.65 4.93 9.43
C PHE A 100 0.86 3.41 9.41
N TYR A 101 1.98 2.92 9.94
CA TYR A 101 2.32 1.49 9.93
C TYR A 101 1.56 0.65 10.96
N LEU A 102 0.58 1.22 11.67
CA LEU A 102 -0.48 0.44 12.33
C LEU A 102 -1.46 -0.21 11.33
N THR A 103 -1.28 0.03 10.03
CA THR A 103 -2.07 -0.53 8.91
C THR A 103 -2.42 -2.02 9.04
N PRO A 104 -1.53 -2.97 9.46
CA PRO A 104 -1.91 -4.36 9.61
C PRO A 104 -3.00 -4.59 10.66
N ALA A 105 -3.03 -3.81 11.74
CA ALA A 105 -4.09 -3.90 12.75
C ALA A 105 -5.44 -3.46 12.16
N TRP A 106 -5.46 -2.34 11.45
CA TRP A 106 -6.66 -1.86 10.75
C TRP A 106 -7.12 -2.81 9.66
N THR A 107 -6.17 -3.38 8.89
CA THR A 107 -6.48 -4.38 7.87
C THR A 107 -7.13 -5.61 8.48
N ALA A 108 -6.68 -6.08 9.64
CA ALA A 108 -7.27 -7.22 10.33
C ALA A 108 -8.73 -6.96 10.72
N ILE A 109 -9.02 -5.76 11.24
CA ILE A 109 -10.37 -5.32 11.61
C ILE A 109 -11.26 -5.26 10.34
N TYR A 110 -10.84 -4.54 9.31
CA TYR A 110 -11.63 -4.40 8.09
C TYR A 110 -11.81 -5.72 7.33
N ALA A 111 -10.78 -6.57 7.28
CA ALA A 111 -10.87 -7.89 6.65
C ALA A 111 -11.87 -8.79 7.39
N HIS A 112 -11.93 -8.72 8.71
CA HIS A 112 -12.92 -9.47 9.49
C HIS A 112 -14.35 -9.07 9.11
N PHE A 113 -14.64 -7.76 9.08
CA PHE A 113 -16.01 -7.28 8.83
C PHE A 113 -16.39 -7.27 7.34
N LEU A 114 -15.49 -6.86 6.44
CA LEU A 114 -15.81 -6.66 5.02
C LEU A 114 -15.57 -7.92 4.17
N LEU A 115 -14.53 -8.72 4.50
CA LEU A 115 -14.16 -9.91 3.74
C LEU A 115 -14.53 -11.20 4.46
N ARG A 116 -15.06 -11.12 5.70
CA ARG A 116 -15.36 -12.26 6.57
C ARG A 116 -14.16 -13.18 6.81
N GLU A 117 -12.94 -12.61 6.74
CA GLU A 117 -11.73 -13.34 7.07
C GLU A 117 -11.65 -13.57 8.59
N ARG A 118 -11.36 -14.82 9.00
CA ARG A 118 -11.16 -15.15 10.41
C ARG A 118 -9.72 -14.85 10.80
N LEU A 119 -9.54 -14.03 11.83
CA LEU A 119 -8.24 -13.79 12.42
C LEU A 119 -7.90 -15.01 13.31
N THR A 120 -6.88 -15.77 12.92
CA THR A 120 -6.36 -16.85 13.76
C THR A 120 -5.37 -16.30 14.79
N TRP A 121 -5.22 -16.97 15.92
CA TRP A 121 -4.22 -16.58 16.94
C TRP A 121 -2.80 -16.50 16.36
N ALA A 122 -2.45 -17.45 15.48
CA ALA A 122 -1.17 -17.41 14.79
C ALA A 122 -1.04 -16.20 13.87
N GLY A 123 -2.10 -15.85 13.11
CA GLY A 123 -2.14 -14.63 12.27
C GLY A 123 -2.04 -13.35 13.10
N ALA A 124 -2.75 -13.28 14.24
CA ALA A 124 -2.66 -12.16 15.18
C ALA A 124 -1.24 -12.02 15.76
N GLY A 125 -0.61 -13.13 16.15
CA GLY A 125 0.77 -13.13 16.64
C GLY A 125 1.78 -12.65 15.59
N LEU A 126 1.63 -13.04 14.32
CA LEU A 126 2.49 -12.56 13.23
C LEU A 126 2.25 -11.08 12.91
N ALA A 127 1.00 -10.61 12.96
CA ALA A 127 0.69 -9.19 12.82
C ALA A 127 1.31 -8.38 13.96
N ALA A 128 1.18 -8.85 15.22
CA ALA A 128 1.81 -8.21 16.37
C ALA A 128 3.35 -8.19 16.26
N LEU A 129 3.98 -9.28 15.80
CA LEU A 129 5.42 -9.35 15.56
C LEU A 129 5.88 -8.34 14.50
N SER A 130 5.15 -8.22 13.38
CA SER A 130 5.52 -7.29 12.31
C SER A 130 5.28 -5.83 12.69
N ILE A 131 4.19 -5.53 13.39
CA ILE A 131 3.93 -4.18 13.94
C ILE A 131 4.98 -3.82 14.99
N GLY A 132 5.29 -4.74 15.91
CA GLY A 132 6.35 -4.56 16.92
C GLY A 132 7.72 -4.31 16.27
N GLY A 133 8.03 -5.04 15.19
CA GLY A 133 9.24 -4.82 14.40
C GLY A 133 9.28 -3.43 13.75
N ALA A 134 8.18 -3.00 13.13
CA ALA A 134 8.08 -1.67 12.55
C ALA A 134 8.21 -0.56 13.61
N MET A 135 7.54 -0.74 14.75
CA MET A 135 7.67 0.18 15.88
C MET A 135 9.11 0.24 16.42
N LEU A 136 9.79 -0.90 16.53
CA LEU A 136 11.18 -0.94 16.96
C LEU A 136 12.12 -0.23 15.99
N MET A 137 11.91 -0.34 14.69
CA MET A 137 12.68 0.37 13.67
C MET A 137 12.48 1.89 13.73
N LEU A 138 11.23 2.32 13.88
CA LEU A 138 10.84 3.73 13.77
C LEU A 138 10.83 4.46 15.13
N TRP A 139 10.88 3.73 16.25
CA TRP A 139 10.78 4.33 17.57
C TRP A 139 12.08 4.99 18.01
N SER A 140 11.98 6.18 18.58
CA SER A 140 13.04 6.89 19.30
C SER A 140 12.61 7.15 20.74
N PRO A 141 13.54 7.12 21.73
CA PRO A 141 13.23 7.45 23.12
C PRO A 141 12.58 8.82 23.32
N THR A 142 12.84 9.76 22.41
CA THR A 142 12.26 11.11 22.42
C THR A 142 10.80 11.16 22.00
N LEU A 143 10.32 10.12 21.28
CA LEU A 143 8.97 10.10 20.69
C LEU A 143 7.86 9.75 21.70
N GLY A 144 8.18 9.08 22.82
CA GLY A 144 7.19 8.61 23.78
C GLY A 144 6.22 7.55 23.20
N LEU A 145 4.99 7.50 23.74
CA LEU A 145 3.96 6.57 23.26
C LEU A 145 3.43 7.02 21.88
N PRO A 146 3.11 6.07 20.98
CA PRO A 146 2.60 6.36 19.64
C PRO A 146 1.10 6.74 19.67
N LEU A 147 0.75 7.72 20.50
CA LEU A 147 -0.58 8.32 20.52
C LEU A 147 -0.53 9.64 19.76
N PRO A 148 -1.49 9.91 18.84
CA PRO A 148 -1.49 11.13 18.06
C PRO A 148 -1.80 12.34 18.95
N ALA A 149 -0.87 13.30 18.98
CA ALA A 149 -0.95 14.54 19.76
C ALA A 149 -1.10 15.79 18.88
N THR A 150 -0.67 15.73 17.62
CA THR A 150 -0.69 16.85 16.68
C THR A 150 -1.60 16.57 15.48
N PRO A 151 -2.08 17.60 14.74
CA PRO A 151 -2.85 17.39 13.51
C PRO A 151 -2.11 16.55 12.47
N ALA A 152 -0.80 16.68 12.36
CA ALA A 152 0.04 15.92 11.44
C ALA A 152 0.06 14.42 11.79
N GLU A 153 0.10 14.08 13.07
CA GLU A 153 0.03 12.70 13.56
C GLU A 153 -1.36 12.10 13.34
N TRP A 154 -2.43 12.86 13.55
CA TRP A 154 -3.78 12.45 13.19
C TRP A 154 -3.93 12.20 11.68
N ALA A 155 -3.28 13.02 10.84
CA ALA A 155 -3.24 12.79 9.40
C ALA A 155 -2.51 11.49 9.05
N GLY A 156 -1.40 11.16 9.71
CA GLY A 156 -0.69 9.89 9.57
C GLY A 156 -1.55 8.68 9.96
N LEU A 157 -2.26 8.77 11.10
CA LEU A 157 -3.17 7.72 11.52
C LEU A 157 -4.34 7.55 10.53
N ALA A 158 -4.94 8.66 10.08
CA ALA A 158 -6.02 8.64 9.08
C ALA A 158 -5.54 8.05 7.74
N ALA A 159 -4.30 8.35 7.34
CA ALA A 159 -3.67 7.76 6.17
C ALA A 159 -3.52 6.23 6.31
N GLY A 160 -3.05 5.74 7.45
CA GLY A 160 -2.92 4.30 7.72
C GLY A 160 -4.26 3.57 7.73
N LEU A 161 -5.29 4.16 8.38
CA LEU A 161 -6.66 3.67 8.34
C LEU A 161 -7.21 3.58 6.92
N SER A 162 -7.03 4.66 6.14
CA SER A 162 -7.53 4.76 4.78
C SER A 162 -6.79 3.82 3.84
N PHE A 163 -5.48 3.64 4.02
CA PHE A 163 -4.69 2.69 3.24
C PHE A 163 -5.14 1.24 3.47
N ALA A 164 -5.38 0.86 4.73
CA ALA A 164 -5.94 -0.45 5.07
C ALA A 164 -7.31 -0.66 4.41
N MET A 165 -8.20 0.33 4.49
CA MET A 165 -9.52 0.29 3.87
C MET A 165 -9.41 0.18 2.34
N SER A 166 -8.56 0.98 1.70
CA SER A 166 -8.34 0.93 0.25
C SER A 166 -7.92 -0.47 -0.22
N ASN A 167 -6.95 -1.09 0.48
CA ASN A 167 -6.49 -2.45 0.17
C ASN A 167 -7.61 -3.49 0.34
N VAL A 168 -8.39 -3.39 1.41
CA VAL A 168 -9.53 -4.30 1.65
C VAL A 168 -10.62 -4.12 0.60
N LEU A 169 -10.93 -2.88 0.19
CA LEU A 169 -11.89 -2.60 -0.90
C LEU A 169 -11.39 -3.15 -2.25
N VAL A 170 -10.11 -3.02 -2.54
CA VAL A 170 -9.48 -3.62 -3.73
C VAL A 170 -9.63 -5.15 -3.72
N ILE A 171 -9.36 -5.79 -2.58
CA ILE A 171 -9.53 -7.24 -2.42
C ILE A 171 -11.01 -7.62 -2.57
N LYS A 172 -11.92 -6.91 -1.92
CA LYS A 172 -13.36 -7.12 -2.02
C LYS A 172 -13.83 -7.01 -3.48
N ALA A 173 -13.47 -5.94 -4.15
CA ALA A 173 -13.79 -5.74 -5.56
C ALA A 173 -13.22 -6.86 -6.45
N SER A 174 -12.00 -7.35 -6.17
CA SER A 174 -11.40 -8.44 -6.96
C SER A 174 -12.11 -9.79 -6.79
N ARG A 175 -12.79 -9.99 -5.66
CA ARG A 175 -13.51 -11.24 -5.35
C ARG A 175 -14.98 -11.21 -5.80
N GLU A 176 -15.64 -10.09 -5.60
CA GLU A 176 -17.10 -9.95 -5.79
C GLU A 176 -17.47 -9.37 -7.15
N LEU A 177 -16.56 -8.66 -7.79
CA LEU A 177 -16.76 -7.96 -9.06
C LEU A 177 -15.68 -8.38 -10.08
N PRO A 178 -15.73 -9.62 -10.60
CA PRO A 178 -14.72 -10.15 -11.52
C PRO A 178 -14.62 -9.35 -12.82
N GLU A 179 -15.71 -8.67 -13.25
CA GLU A 179 -15.72 -7.74 -14.38
C GLU A 179 -14.90 -6.47 -14.12
N MET A 180 -14.73 -6.07 -12.85
CA MET A 180 -13.92 -4.92 -12.46
C MET A 180 -12.44 -5.30 -12.44
N ARG A 181 -11.79 -5.16 -13.58
CA ARG A 181 -10.39 -5.51 -13.78
C ARG A 181 -9.45 -4.65 -12.91
N ALA A 182 -8.22 -5.17 -12.69
CA ALA A 182 -7.22 -4.50 -11.87
C ALA A 182 -6.87 -3.09 -12.38
N GLU A 183 -6.87 -2.92 -13.70
CA GLU A 183 -6.62 -1.62 -14.34
C GLU A 183 -7.65 -0.55 -13.93
N MET A 184 -8.92 -0.93 -13.82
CA MET A 184 -10.00 -0.01 -13.40
C MET A 184 -9.78 0.44 -11.95
N ARG A 185 -9.46 -0.50 -11.05
CA ARG A 185 -9.16 -0.19 -9.65
C ARG A 185 -7.92 0.67 -9.50
N THR A 186 -6.86 0.38 -10.28
CA THR A 186 -5.62 1.16 -10.30
C THR A 186 -5.85 2.58 -10.80
N ALA A 187 -6.61 2.76 -11.87
CA ALA A 187 -6.96 4.10 -12.37
C ALA A 187 -7.77 4.88 -11.32
N THR A 188 -8.76 4.25 -10.69
CA THR A 188 -9.57 4.88 -9.65
C THR A 188 -8.71 5.30 -8.44
N LEU A 189 -7.78 4.46 -8.01
CA LEU A 189 -6.86 4.74 -6.91
C LEU A 189 -5.99 5.98 -7.20
N PHE A 190 -5.31 5.98 -8.35
CA PHE A 190 -4.43 7.10 -8.72
C PHE A 190 -5.21 8.35 -9.11
N GLY A 191 -6.40 8.21 -9.69
CA GLY A 191 -7.30 9.34 -9.93
C GLY A 191 -7.71 10.02 -8.64
N GLY A 192 -8.09 9.26 -7.61
CA GLY A 192 -8.37 9.78 -6.28
C GLY A 192 -7.15 10.47 -5.66
N ALA A 193 -5.99 9.82 -5.67
CA ALA A 193 -4.75 10.39 -5.15
C ALA A 193 -4.35 11.69 -5.87
N ALA A 194 -4.50 11.75 -7.19
CA ALA A 194 -4.21 12.96 -7.98
C ALA A 194 -5.16 14.12 -7.62
N VAL A 195 -6.47 13.86 -7.50
CA VAL A 195 -7.47 14.88 -7.15
C VAL A 195 -7.20 15.43 -5.74
N PHE A 196 -7.04 14.57 -4.74
CA PHE A 196 -6.80 15.01 -3.37
C PHE A 196 -5.46 15.72 -3.24
N GLY A 197 -4.40 15.22 -3.91
CA GLY A 197 -3.09 15.88 -3.95
C GLY A 197 -3.14 17.24 -4.64
N ALA A 198 -3.89 17.37 -5.76
CA ALA A 198 -4.07 18.66 -6.45
C ALA A 198 -4.84 19.66 -5.58
N ILE A 199 -5.92 19.23 -4.90
CA ILE A 199 -6.65 20.08 -3.96
C ILE A 199 -5.71 20.56 -2.85
N ALA A 200 -4.92 19.67 -2.25
CA ALA A 200 -3.99 20.04 -1.19
C ALA A 200 -2.92 21.03 -1.67
N SER A 201 -2.36 20.83 -2.86
CA SER A 201 -1.35 21.74 -3.41
C SER A 201 -1.87 23.14 -3.67
N LEU A 202 -3.17 23.32 -3.91
CA LEU A 202 -3.79 24.66 -4.01
C LEU A 202 -3.78 25.42 -2.67
N PHE A 203 -3.90 24.70 -1.55
CA PHE A 203 -3.86 25.31 -0.21
C PHE A 203 -2.43 25.54 0.29
N GLU A 204 -1.46 24.75 -0.13
CA GLU A 204 -0.05 24.91 0.26
C GLU A 204 0.70 25.96 -0.59
N GLY A 205 0.11 26.33 -1.73
CA GLY A 205 0.75 27.15 -2.73
C GLY A 205 1.58 26.33 -3.72
N ILE A 206 1.52 26.73 -4.99
CA ILE A 206 2.30 26.08 -6.05
C ILE A 206 3.73 26.55 -5.96
N PRO A 207 4.73 25.67 -5.77
CA PRO A 207 6.14 26.07 -5.79
C PRO A 207 6.50 26.78 -7.10
N ALA A 208 7.47 27.69 -7.03
CA ALA A 208 8.02 28.30 -8.23
C ALA A 208 8.54 27.21 -9.20
N ALA A 209 8.42 27.43 -10.51
CA ALA A 209 8.94 26.49 -11.49
C ALA A 209 10.42 26.18 -11.22
N PRO A 210 10.88 24.92 -11.49
CA PRO A 210 12.28 24.56 -11.30
C PRO A 210 13.23 25.56 -11.91
N ALA A 211 14.13 26.13 -11.09
CA ALA A 211 15.11 27.10 -11.55
C ALA A 211 16.18 26.42 -12.42
N GLY A 212 16.83 27.19 -13.33
CA GLY A 212 18.05 26.74 -13.99
C GLY A 212 17.90 25.70 -15.11
N GLY A 213 16.74 25.63 -15.80
CA GLY A 213 16.60 24.74 -16.98
C GLY A 213 16.37 23.25 -16.67
N HIS A 214 16.18 22.88 -15.42
CA HIS A 214 15.97 21.48 -15.00
C HIS A 214 14.53 20.97 -15.17
N LEU A 215 13.65 21.74 -15.82
CA LEU A 215 12.24 21.35 -16.03
C LEU A 215 12.13 20.02 -16.77
N GLY A 216 12.93 19.79 -17.81
CA GLY A 216 12.91 18.53 -18.57
C GLY A 216 13.30 17.33 -17.70
N THR A 217 14.28 17.47 -16.83
CA THR A 217 14.70 16.43 -15.89
C THR A 217 13.61 16.15 -14.86
N ALA A 218 12.98 17.19 -14.30
CA ALA A 218 11.89 17.05 -13.36
C ALA A 218 10.69 16.31 -13.99
N VAL A 219 10.30 16.70 -15.20
CA VAL A 219 9.22 16.04 -15.96
C VAL A 219 9.57 14.56 -16.22
N LEU A 220 10.79 14.26 -16.65
CA LEU A 220 11.24 12.88 -16.87
C LEU A 220 11.13 12.03 -15.60
N ILE A 221 11.57 12.56 -14.46
CA ILE A 221 11.49 11.86 -13.16
C ILE A 221 10.02 11.66 -12.75
N ILE A 222 9.16 12.69 -12.88
CA ILE A 222 7.73 12.56 -12.58
C ILE A 222 7.09 11.45 -13.42
N VAL A 223 7.39 11.43 -14.73
CA VAL A 223 6.87 10.39 -15.63
C VAL A 223 7.39 9.03 -15.24
N ALA A 224 8.70 8.89 -14.98
CA ALA A 224 9.30 7.63 -14.56
C ALA A 224 8.68 7.10 -13.26
N ILE A 225 8.52 7.96 -12.24
CA ILE A 225 7.86 7.59 -10.98
C ILE A 225 6.42 7.16 -11.26
N GLY A 226 5.63 7.96 -11.96
CA GLY A 226 4.20 7.67 -12.20
C GLY A 226 3.99 6.34 -12.96
N VAL A 227 4.76 6.07 -13.99
CA VAL A 227 4.72 4.80 -14.75
C VAL A 227 5.14 3.63 -13.86
N THR A 228 6.20 3.79 -13.07
CA THR A 228 6.67 2.76 -12.14
C THR A 228 5.61 2.46 -11.08
N MET A 229 5.00 3.48 -10.48
CA MET A 229 3.95 3.33 -9.46
C MET A 229 2.72 2.63 -10.04
N ALA A 230 2.28 3.00 -11.24
CA ALA A 230 1.13 2.36 -11.88
C ALA A 230 1.40 0.87 -12.18
N SER A 231 2.57 0.56 -12.74
CA SER A 231 2.98 -0.81 -13.06
C SER A 231 3.13 -1.65 -11.80
N ASN A 232 3.76 -1.09 -10.77
CA ASN A 232 3.91 -1.71 -9.46
C ASN A 232 2.56 -1.96 -8.78
N ASN A 233 1.64 -1.01 -8.84
CA ASN A 233 0.30 -1.18 -8.27
C ASN A 233 -0.47 -2.33 -8.94
N LEU A 234 -0.39 -2.48 -10.27
CA LEU A 234 -0.99 -3.61 -10.99
C LEU A 234 -0.40 -4.94 -10.52
N LEU A 235 0.91 -5.00 -10.30
CA LEU A 235 1.59 -6.18 -9.75
C LEU A 235 1.11 -6.49 -8.32
N VAL A 236 1.03 -5.49 -7.46
CA VAL A 236 0.51 -5.63 -6.09
C VAL A 236 -0.94 -6.10 -6.10
N GLN A 237 -1.79 -5.52 -6.93
CA GLN A 237 -3.19 -5.95 -7.04
C GLN A 237 -3.35 -7.40 -7.51
N TYR A 238 -2.45 -7.89 -8.39
CA TYR A 238 -2.43 -9.31 -8.73
C TYR A 238 -2.20 -10.19 -7.49
N GLY A 239 -1.31 -9.78 -6.60
CA GLY A 239 -1.05 -10.45 -5.33
C GLY A 239 -2.22 -10.33 -4.36
N LEU A 240 -2.73 -9.11 -4.14
CA LEU A 240 -3.85 -8.82 -3.23
C LEU A 240 -5.13 -9.61 -3.58
N ALA A 241 -5.38 -9.81 -4.86
CA ALA A 241 -6.54 -10.59 -5.32
C ALA A 241 -6.47 -12.08 -4.95
N ARG A 242 -5.28 -12.58 -4.54
CA ARG A 242 -5.00 -14.02 -4.37
C ARG A 242 -4.43 -14.37 -3.00
N VAL A 243 -4.10 -13.37 -2.19
CA VAL A 243 -3.54 -13.54 -0.85
C VAL A 243 -4.56 -12.99 0.16
N PRO A 244 -4.77 -13.63 1.32
CA PRO A 244 -5.59 -13.08 2.39
C PRO A 244 -5.11 -11.71 2.85
N ALA A 245 -6.04 -10.80 3.17
CA ALA A 245 -5.72 -9.41 3.48
C ALA A 245 -4.74 -9.27 4.65
N ASN A 246 -4.94 -10.04 5.72
CA ASN A 246 -4.05 -10.05 6.88
C ASN A 246 -2.63 -10.47 6.53
N ARG A 247 -2.47 -11.46 5.64
CA ARG A 247 -1.16 -11.89 5.18
C ARG A 247 -0.52 -10.86 4.26
N ALA A 248 -1.29 -10.27 3.36
CA ALA A 248 -0.83 -9.24 2.45
C ALA A 248 -0.28 -8.03 3.20
N SER A 249 -0.98 -7.56 4.26
CA SER A 249 -0.56 -6.41 5.07
C SER A 249 0.76 -6.67 5.81
N ILE A 250 0.99 -7.91 6.30
CA ILE A 250 2.27 -8.29 6.91
C ILE A 250 3.40 -8.22 5.89
N ILE A 251 3.17 -8.75 4.67
CA ILE A 251 4.19 -8.74 3.60
C ILE A 251 4.51 -7.31 3.17
N MET A 252 3.52 -6.42 3.12
CA MET A 252 3.72 -5.03 2.73
C MET A 252 4.63 -4.28 3.70
N LEU A 253 4.69 -4.64 4.99
CA LEU A 253 5.65 -4.03 5.92
C LEU A 253 7.11 -4.31 5.57
N PHE A 254 7.39 -5.25 4.67
CA PHE A 254 8.74 -5.46 4.13
C PHE A 254 9.31 -4.20 3.43
N GLU A 255 8.45 -3.30 3.00
CA GLU A 255 8.79 -1.97 2.49
C GLU A 255 9.75 -1.22 3.45
N ILE A 256 9.49 -1.26 4.77
CA ILE A 256 10.31 -0.56 5.76
C ILE A 256 11.75 -1.10 5.77
N VAL A 257 11.90 -2.42 5.64
CA VAL A 257 13.21 -3.07 5.59
C VAL A 257 13.99 -2.61 4.36
N ILE A 258 13.32 -2.57 3.20
CA ILE A 258 13.93 -2.11 1.95
C ILE A 258 14.27 -0.61 2.04
N THR A 259 13.40 0.19 2.67
CA THR A 259 13.69 1.62 2.90
C THR A 259 14.97 1.80 3.72
N ALA A 260 15.12 1.08 4.83
CA ALA A 260 16.32 1.16 5.66
C ALA A 260 17.59 0.69 4.91
N LEU A 261 17.50 -0.43 4.19
CA LEU A 261 18.62 -0.95 3.39
C LEU A 261 19.00 0.00 2.26
N SER A 262 18.01 0.59 1.59
CA SER A 262 18.27 1.55 0.50
C SER A 262 18.83 2.88 1.03
N ALA A 263 18.42 3.33 2.21
CA ALA A 263 18.98 4.50 2.88
C ALA A 263 20.47 4.27 3.21
N TRP A 264 20.80 3.07 3.67
CA TRP A 264 22.20 2.70 3.87
C TRP A 264 23.02 2.78 2.58
N VAL A 265 22.53 2.20 1.49
CA VAL A 265 23.27 2.13 0.21
C VAL A 265 23.33 3.49 -0.50
N PHE A 266 22.21 4.23 -0.57
CA PHE A 266 22.11 5.45 -1.37
C PHE A 266 22.33 6.75 -0.59
N ALA A 267 22.11 6.73 0.73
CA ALA A 267 22.29 7.89 1.59
C ALA A 267 23.45 7.75 2.59
N ASN A 268 24.14 6.60 2.61
CA ASN A 268 25.19 6.24 3.59
C ASN A 268 24.70 6.30 5.04
N GLU A 269 23.42 6.06 5.27
CA GLU A 269 22.80 6.02 6.60
C GLU A 269 22.91 4.59 7.15
N LEU A 270 23.87 4.35 8.06
CA LEU A 270 24.07 3.01 8.66
C LEU A 270 22.88 2.64 9.56
N PRO A 271 22.19 1.49 9.29
CA PRO A 271 21.12 1.06 10.16
C PRO A 271 21.61 0.77 11.57
N SER A 272 20.91 1.29 12.56
CA SER A 272 21.13 1.05 13.97
C SER A 272 20.83 -0.41 14.36
N ALA A 273 21.31 -0.85 15.52
CA ALA A 273 20.99 -2.18 16.05
C ALA A 273 19.46 -2.42 16.19
N ARG A 274 18.69 -1.35 16.46
CA ARG A 274 17.23 -1.41 16.55
C ARG A 274 16.60 -1.66 15.19
N GLU A 275 17.07 -0.99 14.13
CA GLU A 275 16.59 -1.19 12.78
C GLU A 275 16.90 -2.60 12.27
N TRP A 276 18.07 -3.15 12.60
CA TRP A 276 18.38 -4.55 12.30
C TRP A 276 17.45 -5.52 13.04
N ALA A 277 17.21 -5.30 14.35
CA ALA A 277 16.33 -6.15 15.15
C ALA A 277 14.87 -6.07 14.67
N GLY A 278 14.36 -4.85 14.44
CA GLY A 278 12.99 -4.65 13.95
C GLY A 278 12.80 -5.20 12.55
N GLY A 279 13.77 -5.00 11.65
CA GLY A 279 13.78 -5.58 10.30
C GLY A 279 13.75 -7.10 10.34
N ALA A 280 14.52 -7.74 11.22
CA ALA A 280 14.51 -9.19 11.42
C ALA A 280 13.11 -9.69 11.84
N CYS A 281 12.42 -8.98 12.75
CA CYS A 281 11.04 -9.31 13.15
C CYS A 281 10.07 -9.26 11.96
N ILE A 282 10.15 -8.22 11.10
CA ILE A 282 9.30 -8.07 9.92
C ILE A 282 9.58 -9.21 8.92
N VAL A 283 10.84 -9.51 8.65
CA VAL A 283 11.26 -10.60 7.74
C VAL A 283 10.74 -11.94 8.25
N LEU A 284 10.93 -12.24 9.55
CA LEU A 284 10.44 -13.47 10.17
C LEU A 284 8.92 -13.57 10.09
N ALA A 285 8.18 -12.51 10.40
CA ALA A 285 6.73 -12.48 10.29
C ALA A 285 6.27 -12.75 8.85
N THR A 286 6.93 -12.13 7.87
CA THR A 286 6.65 -12.31 6.45
C THR A 286 6.87 -13.76 6.00
N LEU A 287 7.99 -14.37 6.37
CA LEU A 287 8.31 -15.75 6.03
C LEU A 287 7.34 -16.74 6.69
N LEU A 288 7.06 -16.57 7.98
CA LEU A 288 6.17 -17.46 8.74
C LEU A 288 4.71 -17.31 8.30
N SER A 289 4.28 -16.13 7.84
CA SER A 289 2.91 -15.89 7.35
C SER A 289 2.54 -16.82 6.20
N SER A 290 3.52 -17.25 5.41
CA SER A 290 3.32 -18.21 4.31
C SER A 290 2.96 -19.62 4.79
N ARG A 291 3.41 -20.01 5.99
CA ARG A 291 3.17 -21.35 6.56
C ARG A 291 1.83 -21.40 7.29
N VAL A 292 1.50 -20.38 8.07
CA VAL A 292 0.27 -20.31 8.87
C VAL A 292 -0.98 -20.35 8.00
N HIS A 293 -0.97 -19.69 6.84
CA HIS A 293 -2.15 -19.62 5.96
C HIS A 293 -2.30 -20.82 5.01
N ARG A 294 -1.31 -21.73 4.92
CA ARG A 294 -1.45 -23.00 4.20
C ARG A 294 -2.25 -24.03 5.00
N ALA A 295 -2.36 -23.88 6.30
CA ALA A 295 -3.03 -24.81 7.20
C ALA A 295 -4.55 -24.56 7.34
N ALA A 296 -5.10 -23.47 6.79
CA ALA A 296 -6.54 -23.23 6.80
C ALA A 296 -7.22 -24.05 5.69
N PRO A 297 -8.19 -24.94 6.01
CA PRO A 297 -8.98 -25.65 5.00
C PRO A 297 -9.69 -24.63 4.10
N ALA A 298 -9.75 -24.94 2.80
CA ALA A 298 -10.60 -24.20 1.88
C ALA A 298 -12.04 -24.26 2.42
N PRO A 299 -12.81 -23.14 2.35
CA PRO A 299 -14.22 -23.19 2.73
C PRO A 299 -14.91 -24.27 1.89
N ASP A 300 -15.65 -25.17 2.56
CA ASP A 300 -16.45 -26.20 1.91
C ASP A 300 -17.31 -25.52 0.83
N LYS A 301 -17.17 -26.03 -0.39
CA LYS A 301 -18.09 -25.63 -1.47
C LYS A 301 -19.50 -25.98 -0.99
N PRO A 302 -20.48 -25.08 -1.16
CA PRO A 302 -21.86 -25.40 -0.89
C PRO A 302 -22.18 -26.72 -1.62
N GLY A 303 -22.67 -27.71 -0.89
CA GLY A 303 -22.85 -29.06 -1.37
C GLY A 303 -23.53 -29.08 -2.72
N ASP A 304 -22.92 -29.77 -3.66
CA ASP A 304 -23.51 -30.11 -4.94
C ASP A 304 -24.79 -30.88 -4.61
N GLY A 305 -25.95 -30.33 -4.98
CA GLY A 305 -27.30 -30.85 -4.61
C GLY A 305 -27.61 -32.27 -5.06
N ARG A 306 -26.58 -33.12 -5.17
CA ARG A 306 -26.70 -34.55 -5.52
C ARG A 306 -27.07 -35.44 -4.35
N ASP A 307 -26.88 -35.00 -3.11
CA ASP A 307 -27.28 -35.79 -1.93
C ASP A 307 -28.76 -35.65 -1.58
N ALA A 308 -29.44 -34.57 -2.02
CA ALA A 308 -30.87 -34.40 -1.86
C ALA A 308 -31.70 -35.33 -2.78
N ALA A 309 -31.12 -35.77 -3.91
CA ALA A 309 -31.79 -36.67 -4.87
C ALA A 309 -31.70 -38.13 -4.47
N ARG A 310 -30.82 -38.53 -3.56
CA ARG A 310 -30.69 -39.95 -3.08
C ARG A 310 -31.53 -40.25 -1.84
N ALA A 311 -32.15 -39.28 -1.21
CA ALA A 311 -33.05 -39.50 -0.05
C ALA A 311 -34.54 -39.59 -0.44
N MET A 312 -34.86 -39.53 -1.72
CA MET A 312 -36.24 -39.61 -2.24
C MET A 312 -36.44 -40.83 -3.21
N VAL A 313 -35.65 -41.87 -3.09
CA VAL A 313 -35.92 -43.15 -3.78
C VAL A 313 -35.99 -44.28 -2.77
#